data_21ba9d45758199cdf20f63d2ef789ccf
#
_entry.id   21ba9d45758199cdf20f63d2ef789ccf
#
_cell.length_a   1.000
_cell.length_b   1.000
_cell.length_c   1.000
_cell.angle_alpha   90.00
_cell.angle_beta   90.00
_cell.angle_gamma   90.00
#
_symmetry.space_group_name_H-M   'P 1'
#
loop_
_entity.id
_entity.type
_entity.pdbx_description
1 polymer ?
#
loop_
_entity_poly.entity_id
_entity_poly.type
_entity_poly.pdbx_seq_one_letter_code
_entity_poly.pdbx_strand_id
1 'polypeptide(L)'
;MRGDIQKSAPKAVMPKNPKPGRPKGSVNKNKKDVTLSPFQIQLQGCIRAALTLIRLDVDVRYFVYDGALGNNAGLQAIKQSGLHLICKLRCDSTLYFPHSGEYSGKGKPRKYGEKLTLETLTSDHLKKEVTEKGIRTCVYQVKVWHKHFPELLNVVIIVKTNLTTGRTAKVLLFSDDLTLASETIIDYYSLRFQIEFNFRDAKQYWGLEDFMNVKETQVGNAANFSLFMVTFSQILSTKMEGVKKGSILDLKTIFRARKYTLRIINSLGKNAEDFLIDDSIFQAAEIGRIHAKVA
;
A
#
# COMPACT_ATOMS: atom_id res chain seq x y z
N MET A 1 -51.61 -35.68 23.59
CA MET A 1 -51.20 -36.37 22.33
C MET A 1 -49.77 -35.95 22.03
N ARG A 2 -48.81 -36.86 22.21
CA ARG A 2 -47.39 -36.63 21.91
C ARG A 2 -47.18 -37.06 20.47
N GLY A 3 -46.78 -36.13 19.60
CA GLY A 3 -46.45 -36.43 18.22
C GLY A 3 -45.07 -37.08 18.10
N ASP A 4 -45.03 -38.21 17.43
CA ASP A 4 -43.82 -38.98 17.15
C ASP A 4 -42.89 -38.23 16.22
N ILE A 5 -41.65 -37.97 16.67
CA ILE A 5 -40.56 -37.43 15.86
C ILE A 5 -40.04 -38.59 14.99
N GLN A 6 -40.38 -38.58 13.71
CA GLN A 6 -39.77 -39.48 12.72
C GLN A 6 -38.29 -39.16 12.59
N LYS A 7 -37.43 -40.07 13.04
CA LYS A 7 -35.99 -40.05 12.78
C LYS A 7 -35.75 -40.26 11.28
N SER A 8 -35.20 -39.26 10.61
CA SER A 8 -34.76 -39.35 9.21
C SER A 8 -33.69 -40.44 9.06
N ALA A 9 -33.86 -41.33 8.08
CA ALA A 9 -32.90 -42.36 7.74
C ALA A 9 -31.51 -41.81 7.43
N PRO A 10 -30.41 -42.52 7.77
CA PRO A 10 -29.06 -42.09 7.48
C PRO A 10 -28.86 -41.99 5.97
N LYS A 11 -28.41 -40.83 5.47
CA LYS A 11 -28.05 -40.61 4.06
C LYS A 11 -26.96 -41.61 3.69
N ALA A 12 -27.25 -42.48 2.69
CA ALA A 12 -26.28 -43.38 2.12
C ALA A 12 -25.05 -42.61 1.65
N VAL A 13 -23.86 -42.94 2.16
CA VAL A 13 -22.58 -42.39 1.75
C VAL A 13 -22.30 -42.94 0.35
N MET A 14 -22.53 -42.15 -0.68
CA MET A 14 -22.10 -42.49 -2.04
C MET A 14 -20.58 -42.70 -2.05
N PRO A 15 -20.05 -43.75 -2.67
CA PRO A 15 -18.62 -43.94 -2.81
C PRO A 15 -18.05 -42.74 -3.59
N LYS A 16 -17.03 -42.08 -3.03
CA LYS A 16 -16.32 -41.00 -3.69
C LYS A 16 -15.68 -41.58 -4.96
N ASN A 17 -16.27 -41.32 -6.14
CA ASN A 17 -15.61 -41.63 -7.40
C ASN A 17 -14.21 -41.05 -7.35
N PRO A 18 -13.14 -41.82 -7.61
CA PRO A 18 -11.80 -41.31 -7.68
C PRO A 18 -11.79 -40.21 -8.69
N LYS A 19 -11.31 -39.03 -8.31
CA LYS A 19 -11.21 -37.89 -9.22
C LYS A 19 -10.42 -38.34 -10.44
N PRO A 20 -10.93 -38.18 -11.66
CA PRO A 20 -10.21 -38.62 -12.85
C PRO A 20 -8.81 -37.99 -12.84
N GLY A 21 -7.80 -38.78 -13.11
CA GLY A 21 -6.43 -38.34 -13.26
C GLY A 21 -6.33 -37.21 -14.28
N ARG A 22 -5.18 -36.57 -14.36
CA ARG A 22 -4.94 -35.48 -15.30
C ARG A 22 -5.25 -35.96 -16.74
N PRO A 23 -6.05 -35.23 -17.56
CA PRO A 23 -6.36 -35.61 -18.93
C PRO A 23 -5.09 -35.83 -19.77
N LYS A 24 -5.07 -36.90 -20.57
CA LYS A 24 -3.95 -37.20 -21.45
C LYS A 24 -3.73 -36.01 -22.41
N GLY A 25 -2.49 -35.53 -22.52
CA GLY A 25 -2.16 -34.38 -23.39
C GLY A 25 -2.25 -32.99 -22.67
N SER A 26 -2.70 -32.92 -21.43
CA SER A 26 -2.72 -31.64 -20.73
C SER A 26 -1.29 -31.18 -20.40
N VAL A 27 -0.91 -29.97 -20.84
CA VAL A 27 0.41 -29.35 -20.55
C VAL A 27 0.36 -28.59 -19.22
N ASN A 28 1.49 -28.58 -18.49
CA ASN A 28 1.62 -27.74 -17.31
C ASN A 28 1.59 -26.28 -17.74
N LYS A 29 0.63 -25.51 -17.24
CA LYS A 29 0.63 -24.07 -17.43
C LYS A 29 1.86 -23.47 -16.76
N ASN A 30 2.60 -22.66 -17.52
CA ASN A 30 3.68 -21.87 -16.96
C ASN A 30 3.05 -20.82 -16.00
N LYS A 31 3.49 -20.79 -14.75
CA LYS A 31 2.95 -19.83 -13.76
C LYS A 31 3.35 -18.38 -14.05
N LYS A 32 4.32 -18.14 -14.93
CA LYS A 32 4.68 -16.79 -15.38
C LYS A 32 3.71 -16.29 -16.46
N ASP A 33 3.03 -17.19 -17.17
CA ASP A 33 2.03 -16.86 -18.18
C ASP A 33 0.67 -16.69 -17.48
N VAL A 34 0.38 -15.47 -17.06
CA VAL A 34 -0.85 -15.12 -16.36
C VAL A 34 -1.76 -14.29 -17.26
N THR A 35 -3.06 -14.56 -17.20
CA THR A 35 -4.07 -13.68 -17.78
C THR A 35 -4.34 -12.56 -16.80
N LEU A 36 -4.05 -11.33 -17.18
CA LEU A 36 -4.31 -10.16 -16.38
C LEU A 36 -5.78 -9.74 -16.46
N SER A 37 -6.35 -9.29 -15.35
CA SER A 37 -7.67 -8.68 -15.33
C SER A 37 -7.65 -7.30 -15.99
N PRO A 38 -8.81 -6.76 -16.45
CA PRO A 38 -8.88 -5.40 -17.00
C PRO A 38 -8.29 -4.35 -16.05
N PHE A 39 -8.55 -4.46 -14.76
CA PHE A 39 -7.95 -3.59 -13.75
C PHE A 39 -6.41 -3.67 -13.75
N GLN A 40 -5.83 -4.88 -13.80
CA GLN A 40 -4.37 -5.05 -13.80
C GLN A 40 -3.73 -4.50 -15.08
N ILE A 41 -4.40 -4.63 -16.23
CA ILE A 41 -3.94 -4.04 -17.50
C ILE A 41 -3.96 -2.51 -17.40
N GLN A 42 -5.04 -1.93 -16.92
CA GLN A 42 -5.14 -0.49 -16.71
C GLN A 42 -4.08 0.02 -15.73
N LEU A 43 -3.89 -0.67 -14.61
CA LEU A 43 -2.86 -0.35 -13.62
C LEU A 43 -1.46 -0.37 -14.23
N GLN A 44 -1.12 -1.39 -15.05
CA GLN A 44 0.15 -1.42 -15.78
C GLN A 44 0.32 -0.19 -16.69
N GLY A 45 -0.73 0.21 -17.40
CA GLY A 45 -0.73 1.41 -18.23
C GLY A 45 -0.39 2.67 -17.41
N CYS A 46 -1.07 2.86 -16.29
CA CYS A 46 -0.81 3.97 -15.37
C CYS A 46 0.62 3.95 -14.81
N ILE A 47 1.11 2.78 -14.38
CA ILE A 47 2.48 2.63 -13.85
C ILE A 47 3.50 3.01 -14.93
N ARG A 48 3.37 2.49 -16.15
CA ARG A 48 4.30 2.77 -17.25
C ARG A 48 4.30 4.25 -17.62
N ALA A 49 3.12 4.88 -17.70
CA ALA A 49 3.01 6.31 -17.95
C ALA A 49 3.70 7.13 -16.84
N ALA A 50 3.43 6.81 -15.56
CA ALA A 50 4.08 7.47 -14.44
C ALA A 50 5.61 7.28 -14.45
N LEU A 51 6.09 6.07 -14.71
CA LEU A 51 7.54 5.81 -14.81
C LEU A 51 8.20 6.59 -15.94
N THR A 52 7.53 6.74 -17.08
CA THR A 52 8.06 7.54 -18.20
C THR A 52 8.28 9.01 -17.80
N LEU A 53 7.38 9.55 -16.97
CA LEU A 53 7.48 10.93 -16.48
C LEU A 53 8.52 11.10 -15.37
N ILE A 54 8.68 10.10 -14.49
CA ILE A 54 9.51 10.19 -13.27
C ILE A 54 10.95 9.76 -13.52
N ARG A 55 11.23 8.83 -14.46
CA ARG A 55 12.55 8.21 -14.69
C ARG A 55 13.67 9.18 -15.05
N LEU A 56 13.35 10.40 -15.43
CA LEU A 56 14.35 11.42 -15.72
C LEU A 56 15.10 11.87 -14.47
N ASP A 57 14.47 11.76 -13.29
CA ASP A 57 14.99 12.32 -12.04
C ASP A 57 15.10 11.31 -10.89
N VAL A 58 14.36 10.19 -10.94
CA VAL A 58 14.26 9.25 -9.81
C VAL A 58 14.26 7.78 -10.29
N ASP A 59 15.11 6.96 -9.69
CA ASP A 59 15.14 5.50 -9.90
C ASP A 59 14.08 4.81 -9.02
N VAL A 60 12.89 4.60 -9.58
CA VAL A 60 11.80 3.89 -8.91
C VAL A 60 11.94 2.39 -9.16
N ARG A 61 12.10 1.60 -8.09
CA ARG A 61 12.28 0.13 -8.14
C ARG A 61 11.13 -0.66 -7.56
N TYR A 62 10.37 -0.08 -6.67
CA TYR A 62 9.34 -0.80 -5.91
C TYR A 62 7.96 -0.20 -6.14
N PHE A 63 6.98 -1.09 -6.25
CA PHE A 63 5.57 -0.76 -6.24
C PHE A 63 4.91 -1.36 -5.01
N VAL A 64 4.27 -0.52 -4.22
CA VAL A 64 3.61 -0.93 -2.96
C VAL A 64 2.11 -0.91 -3.15
N TYR A 65 1.45 -2.01 -2.80
CA TYR A 65 -0.01 -2.10 -2.89
C TYR A 65 -0.60 -2.92 -1.73
N ASP A 66 -1.91 -2.84 -1.57
CA ASP A 66 -2.62 -3.63 -0.57
C ASP A 66 -2.74 -5.11 -0.97
N GLY A 67 -3.43 -5.91 -0.13
CA GLY A 67 -3.59 -7.34 -0.36
C GLY A 67 -4.30 -7.73 -1.66
N ALA A 68 -4.92 -6.80 -2.40
CA ALA A 68 -5.61 -7.11 -3.65
C ALA A 68 -4.65 -7.60 -4.75
N LEU A 69 -3.40 -7.11 -4.77
CA LEU A 69 -2.34 -7.60 -5.64
C LEU A 69 -1.51 -8.73 -5.01
N GLY A 70 -1.86 -9.23 -3.82
CA GLY A 70 -1.17 -10.32 -3.12
C GLY A 70 -1.36 -11.70 -3.75
N ASN A 71 -1.36 -11.79 -5.08
CA ASN A 71 -1.53 -13.00 -5.87
C ASN A 71 -0.55 -13.01 -7.04
N ASN A 72 -0.43 -14.17 -7.73
CA ASN A 72 0.53 -14.33 -8.82
C ASN A 72 0.28 -13.37 -9.99
N ALA A 73 -0.98 -13.16 -10.38
CA ALA A 73 -1.30 -12.25 -11.48
C ALA A 73 -0.89 -10.80 -11.13
N GLY A 74 -1.14 -10.35 -9.89
CA GLY A 74 -0.67 -9.06 -9.40
C GLY A 74 0.85 -8.94 -9.44
N LEU A 75 1.57 -9.95 -8.94
CA LEU A 75 3.04 -9.95 -8.99
C LEU A 75 3.55 -9.87 -10.44
N GLN A 76 3.03 -10.70 -11.34
CA GLN A 76 3.49 -10.68 -12.74
C GLN A 76 3.15 -9.37 -13.45
N ALA A 77 2.00 -8.75 -13.14
CA ALA A 77 1.63 -7.44 -13.68
C ALA A 77 2.68 -6.36 -13.32
N ILE A 78 3.13 -6.33 -12.08
CA ILE A 78 4.12 -5.36 -11.61
C ILE A 78 5.52 -5.67 -12.16
N LYS A 79 5.93 -6.94 -12.17
CA LYS A 79 7.22 -7.37 -12.75
C LYS A 79 7.33 -7.05 -14.24
N GLN A 80 6.26 -7.22 -15.00
CA GLN A 80 6.21 -6.84 -16.40
C GLN A 80 6.31 -5.32 -16.64
N SER A 81 6.09 -4.51 -15.59
CA SER A 81 6.33 -3.07 -15.61
C SER A 81 7.76 -2.68 -15.19
N GLY A 82 8.61 -3.67 -14.88
CA GLY A 82 10.00 -3.46 -14.48
C GLY A 82 10.18 -3.07 -13.02
N LEU A 83 9.20 -3.36 -12.16
CA LEU A 83 9.22 -3.06 -10.73
C LEU A 83 9.13 -4.32 -9.88
N HIS A 84 9.64 -4.24 -8.66
CA HIS A 84 9.38 -5.23 -7.60
C HIS A 84 8.09 -4.89 -6.85
N LEU A 85 7.33 -5.92 -6.47
CA LEU A 85 6.10 -5.75 -5.70
C LEU A 85 6.38 -5.89 -4.20
N ILE A 86 5.88 -4.95 -3.41
CA ILE A 86 5.72 -5.09 -1.95
C ILE A 86 4.23 -5.09 -1.65
N CYS A 87 3.75 -6.19 -1.05
CA CYS A 87 2.32 -6.39 -0.87
C CYS A 87 2.02 -7.25 0.36
N LYS A 88 0.78 -7.23 0.81
CA LYS A 88 0.30 -8.08 1.89
C LYS A 88 -0.20 -9.42 1.33
N LEU A 89 0.26 -10.54 1.91
CA LEU A 89 -0.35 -11.85 1.72
C LEU A 89 -1.56 -12.04 2.64
N ARG A 90 -2.44 -12.94 2.27
CA ARG A 90 -3.51 -13.39 3.17
C ARG A 90 -2.89 -14.10 4.38
N CYS A 91 -3.45 -13.90 5.55
CA CYS A 91 -2.95 -14.49 6.79
C CYS A 91 -3.06 -16.03 6.83
N ASP A 92 -3.93 -16.61 5.97
CA ASP A 92 -4.12 -18.05 5.78
C ASP A 92 -3.27 -18.64 4.64
N SER A 93 -2.40 -17.86 4.01
CA SER A 93 -1.52 -18.31 2.94
C SER A 93 -0.63 -19.47 3.38
N THR A 94 -0.63 -20.54 2.60
CA THR A 94 0.23 -21.70 2.87
C THR A 94 1.58 -21.52 2.21
N LEU A 95 2.60 -21.37 3.03
CA LEU A 95 4.00 -21.15 2.65
C LEU A 95 4.86 -22.36 3.02
N TYR A 96 5.94 -22.56 2.29
CA TYR A 96 6.87 -23.67 2.48
C TYR A 96 8.32 -23.18 2.40
N PHE A 97 9.14 -23.67 3.30
CA PHE A 97 10.58 -23.52 3.17
C PHE A 97 11.10 -24.20 1.89
N PRO A 98 12.23 -23.78 1.33
CA PRO A 98 12.92 -24.57 0.32
C PRO A 98 13.25 -25.98 0.84
N HIS A 99 13.19 -26.99 -0.02
CA HIS A 99 13.60 -28.33 0.35
C HIS A 99 15.13 -28.36 0.50
N SER A 100 15.60 -28.81 1.65
CA SER A 100 17.02 -28.91 2.01
C SER A 100 17.60 -30.33 1.97
N GLY A 101 16.76 -31.34 1.64
CA GLY A 101 17.19 -32.75 1.57
C GLY A 101 18.01 -33.05 0.31
N GLU A 102 18.80 -34.11 0.37
CA GLU A 102 19.60 -34.58 -0.76
C GLU A 102 18.70 -34.99 -1.95
N TYR A 103 19.21 -34.75 -3.14
CA TYR A 103 18.53 -35.17 -4.35
C TYR A 103 18.81 -36.66 -4.63
N SER A 104 17.77 -37.47 -4.68
CA SER A 104 17.85 -38.92 -4.89
C SER A 104 18.28 -39.34 -6.30
N GLY A 105 18.57 -38.40 -7.21
CA GLY A 105 18.95 -38.66 -8.59
C GLY A 105 17.82 -39.12 -9.50
N LYS A 106 16.60 -39.33 -8.99
CA LYS A 106 15.44 -39.79 -9.77
C LYS A 106 14.34 -38.75 -9.81
N GLY A 107 13.90 -38.38 -11.01
CA GLY A 107 12.78 -37.47 -11.24
C GLY A 107 13.14 -36.00 -11.02
N LYS A 108 12.11 -35.14 -10.85
CA LYS A 108 12.31 -33.71 -10.63
C LYS A 108 12.66 -33.43 -9.17
N PRO A 109 13.71 -32.62 -8.89
CA PRO A 109 14.06 -32.25 -7.52
C PRO A 109 12.86 -31.69 -6.74
N ARG A 110 12.76 -32.08 -5.46
CA ARG A 110 11.69 -31.62 -4.58
C ARG A 110 11.90 -30.13 -4.28
N LYS A 111 10.88 -29.31 -4.56
CA LYS A 111 10.94 -27.86 -4.42
C LYS A 111 10.52 -27.37 -3.04
N TYR A 112 9.49 -28.00 -2.46
CA TYR A 112 8.86 -27.60 -1.21
C TYR A 112 9.37 -28.47 -0.07
N GLY A 113 9.91 -27.83 0.95
CA GLY A 113 10.29 -28.42 2.22
C GLY A 113 9.16 -28.40 3.23
N GLU A 114 9.47 -28.08 4.46
CA GLU A 114 8.52 -27.98 5.58
C GLU A 114 7.54 -26.83 5.40
N LYS A 115 6.32 -27.00 5.91
CA LYS A 115 5.32 -25.93 5.91
C LYS A 115 5.68 -24.88 6.96
N LEU A 116 5.62 -23.61 6.57
CA LEU A 116 5.83 -22.49 7.47
C LEU A 116 4.64 -22.36 8.44
N THR A 117 4.93 -22.46 9.72
CA THR A 117 4.03 -22.17 10.85
C THR A 117 4.77 -21.24 11.83
N LEU A 118 4.12 -20.76 12.88
CA LEU A 118 4.82 -19.99 13.92
C LEU A 118 5.81 -20.84 14.71
N GLU A 119 5.55 -22.16 14.81
CA GLU A 119 6.41 -23.13 15.52
C GLU A 119 7.68 -23.48 14.74
N THR A 120 7.64 -23.39 13.40
CA THR A 120 8.81 -23.63 12.55
C THR A 120 9.70 -22.40 12.40
N LEU A 121 9.31 -21.25 12.96
CA LEU A 121 10.16 -20.08 13.01
C LEU A 121 11.21 -20.20 14.12
N THR A 122 12.48 -20.13 13.75
CA THR A 122 13.62 -20.19 14.66
C THR A 122 14.12 -18.79 14.99
N SER A 123 15.06 -18.70 15.94
CA SER A 123 15.78 -17.46 16.27
C SER A 123 16.48 -16.82 15.06
N ASP A 124 16.98 -17.64 14.12
CA ASP A 124 17.68 -17.14 12.92
C ASP A 124 16.78 -16.33 12.00
N HIS A 125 15.48 -16.60 12.04
CA HIS A 125 14.46 -15.88 11.28
C HIS A 125 14.04 -14.57 11.97
N LEU A 126 14.28 -14.44 13.29
CA LEU A 126 13.91 -13.24 14.06
C LEU A 126 14.83 -12.08 13.71
N LYS A 127 14.25 -10.96 13.29
CA LYS A 127 14.97 -9.73 12.93
C LYS A 127 14.81 -8.65 13.99
N LYS A 128 13.65 -8.58 14.62
CA LYS A 128 13.36 -7.57 15.64
C LYS A 128 12.34 -8.09 16.64
N GLU A 129 12.55 -7.76 17.91
CA GLU A 129 11.57 -7.97 18.98
C GLU A 129 11.49 -6.69 19.81
N VAL A 130 10.26 -6.20 20.02
CA VAL A 130 9.98 -4.99 20.81
C VAL A 130 8.74 -5.23 21.66
N THR A 131 8.80 -4.78 22.92
CA THR A 131 7.65 -4.80 23.81
C THR A 131 7.29 -3.37 24.21
N GLU A 132 6.11 -2.93 23.79
CA GLU A 132 5.60 -1.59 24.08
C GLU A 132 4.15 -1.68 24.56
N LYS A 133 3.81 -0.99 25.62
CA LYS A 133 2.43 -0.89 26.16
C LYS A 133 1.74 -2.26 26.33
N GLY A 134 2.48 -3.28 26.80
CA GLY A 134 1.95 -4.62 27.00
C GLY A 134 1.73 -5.43 25.71
N ILE A 135 2.23 -4.95 24.56
CA ILE A 135 2.20 -5.67 23.29
C ILE A 135 3.61 -6.04 22.91
N ARG A 136 3.87 -7.35 22.78
CA ARG A 136 5.11 -7.89 22.22
C ARG A 136 4.96 -8.00 20.71
N THR A 137 5.86 -7.37 19.97
CA THR A 137 5.92 -7.41 18.50
C THR A 137 7.19 -8.11 18.09
N CYS A 138 7.07 -9.25 17.39
CA CYS A 138 8.17 -9.98 16.80
C CYS A 138 8.11 -9.87 15.28
N VAL A 139 9.24 -9.57 14.64
CA VAL A 139 9.38 -9.47 13.19
C VAL A 139 10.31 -10.58 12.72
N TYR A 140 9.81 -11.46 11.88
CA TYR A 140 10.56 -12.56 11.26
C TYR A 140 10.71 -12.29 9.77
N GLN A 141 11.81 -12.73 9.17
CA GLN A 141 12.04 -12.67 7.74
C GLN A 141 12.49 -14.02 7.21
N VAL A 142 11.82 -14.51 6.16
CA VAL A 142 12.07 -15.83 5.59
C VAL A 142 11.93 -15.81 4.07
N LYS A 143 12.72 -16.65 3.39
CA LYS A 143 12.59 -16.89 1.95
C LYS A 143 11.83 -18.19 1.74
N VAL A 144 10.61 -18.11 1.19
CA VAL A 144 9.67 -19.23 1.15
C VAL A 144 9.00 -19.37 -0.20
N TRP A 145 8.51 -20.58 -0.46
CA TRP A 145 7.69 -20.91 -1.61
C TRP A 145 6.20 -20.78 -1.29
N HIS A 146 5.47 -20.18 -2.20
CA HIS A 146 4.01 -20.26 -2.24
C HIS A 146 3.58 -21.06 -3.48
N LYS A 147 2.62 -22.00 -3.34
CA LYS A 147 2.26 -22.91 -4.44
C LYS A 147 1.77 -22.21 -5.71
N HIS A 148 1.19 -21.03 -5.58
CA HIS A 148 0.65 -20.27 -6.71
C HIS A 148 1.68 -19.37 -7.39
N PHE A 149 2.80 -19.07 -6.75
CA PHE A 149 3.84 -18.21 -7.32
C PHE A 149 4.93 -19.05 -8.04
N PRO A 150 5.54 -18.50 -9.11
CA PRO A 150 6.56 -19.22 -9.87
C PRO A 150 7.93 -19.25 -9.18
N GLU A 151 8.22 -18.31 -8.30
CA GLU A 151 9.51 -18.07 -7.66
C GLU A 151 9.38 -17.96 -6.14
N LEU A 152 10.54 -17.94 -5.45
CA LEU A 152 10.62 -17.67 -4.01
C LEU A 152 10.11 -16.27 -3.72
N LEU A 153 9.54 -16.11 -2.55
CA LEU A 153 9.13 -14.82 -1.98
C LEU A 153 9.95 -14.53 -0.74
N ASN A 154 10.35 -13.30 -0.60
CA ASN A 154 10.88 -12.73 0.63
C ASN A 154 9.70 -12.30 1.49
N VAL A 155 9.45 -13.01 2.58
CA VAL A 155 8.26 -12.79 3.41
C VAL A 155 8.68 -12.27 4.78
N VAL A 156 8.06 -11.18 5.18
CA VAL A 156 8.16 -10.61 6.53
C VAL A 156 6.90 -10.95 7.29
N ILE A 157 7.06 -11.57 8.46
CA ILE A 157 5.96 -11.98 9.33
C ILE A 157 6.02 -11.12 10.58
N ILE A 158 5.02 -10.29 10.77
CA ILE A 158 4.87 -9.45 11.96
C ILE A 158 3.86 -10.12 12.86
N VAL A 159 4.29 -10.52 14.06
CA VAL A 159 3.45 -11.15 15.08
C VAL A 159 3.32 -10.20 16.25
N LYS A 160 2.10 -9.80 16.56
CA LYS A 160 1.79 -8.97 17.75
C LYS A 160 1.04 -9.80 18.76
N THR A 161 1.58 -9.89 19.97
CA THR A 161 0.98 -10.62 21.08
C THR A 161 0.66 -9.66 22.22
N ASN A 162 -0.60 -9.57 22.60
CA ASN A 162 -0.99 -8.84 23.80
C ASN A 162 -0.64 -9.70 25.04
N LEU A 163 0.27 -9.21 25.87
CA LEU A 163 0.80 -9.94 27.01
C LEU A 163 -0.22 -10.12 28.14
N THR A 164 -1.25 -9.27 28.21
CA THR A 164 -2.32 -9.37 29.22
C THR A 164 -3.38 -10.38 28.82
N THR A 165 -3.79 -10.40 27.53
CA THR A 165 -4.90 -11.25 27.07
C THR A 165 -4.43 -12.52 26.35
N GLY A 166 -3.14 -12.65 26.05
CA GLY A 166 -2.56 -13.74 25.25
C GLY A 166 -2.99 -13.73 23.77
N ARG A 167 -3.81 -12.78 23.33
CA ARG A 167 -4.28 -12.72 21.94
C ARG A 167 -3.14 -12.37 20.99
N THR A 168 -3.07 -13.09 19.88
CA THR A 168 -2.04 -12.94 18.86
C THR A 168 -2.66 -12.53 17.53
N ALA A 169 -2.07 -11.55 16.87
CA ALA A 169 -2.38 -11.13 15.50
C ALA A 169 -1.14 -11.24 14.63
N LYS A 170 -1.31 -11.66 13.37
CA LYS A 170 -0.20 -11.77 12.41
C LYS A 170 -0.50 -11.03 11.12
N VAL A 171 0.54 -10.43 10.56
CA VAL A 171 0.53 -9.81 9.22
C VAL A 171 1.68 -10.41 8.41
N LEU A 172 1.40 -10.76 7.16
CA LEU A 172 2.41 -11.26 6.23
C LEU A 172 2.58 -10.23 5.11
N LEU A 173 3.78 -9.67 5.01
CA LEU A 173 4.19 -8.83 3.89
C LEU A 173 5.15 -9.64 3.03
N PHE A 174 5.18 -9.39 1.73
CA PHE A 174 6.14 -10.05 0.85
C PHE A 174 6.69 -9.10 -0.21
N SER A 175 7.87 -9.45 -0.70
CA SER A 175 8.46 -8.92 -1.92
C SER A 175 9.00 -10.07 -2.78
N ASP A 176 9.10 -9.85 -4.08
CA ASP A 176 9.83 -10.73 -5.00
C ASP A 176 11.34 -10.40 -5.01
N ASP A 177 11.75 -9.28 -4.42
CA ASP A 177 13.16 -9.00 -4.17
C ASP A 177 13.64 -9.77 -2.92
N LEU A 178 14.47 -10.79 -3.15
CA LEU A 178 14.98 -11.65 -2.10
C LEU A 178 16.08 -11.00 -1.25
N THR A 179 16.58 -9.84 -1.66
CA THR A 179 17.68 -9.12 -0.98
C THR A 179 17.19 -8.01 -0.06
N LEU A 180 15.94 -7.61 -0.20
CA LEU A 180 15.36 -6.49 0.54
C LEU A 180 15.22 -6.81 2.03
N ALA A 181 15.72 -5.92 2.89
CA ALA A 181 15.65 -6.07 4.35
C ALA A 181 14.21 -5.96 4.89
N SER A 182 13.94 -6.59 6.02
CA SER A 182 12.63 -6.59 6.67
C SER A 182 12.14 -5.19 7.02
N GLU A 183 13.02 -4.35 7.52
CA GLU A 183 12.73 -2.97 7.90
C GLU A 183 12.27 -2.18 6.69
N THR A 184 12.98 -2.29 5.57
CA THR A 184 12.65 -1.60 4.31
C THR A 184 11.30 -2.06 3.75
N ILE A 185 10.99 -3.37 3.83
CA ILE A 185 9.67 -3.88 3.42
C ILE A 185 8.56 -3.27 4.28
N ILE A 186 8.75 -3.18 5.59
CA ILE A 186 7.78 -2.62 6.53
C ILE A 186 7.61 -1.12 6.29
N ASP A 187 8.72 -0.38 6.16
CA ASP A 187 8.71 1.07 5.95
C ASP A 187 8.01 1.41 4.64
N TYR A 188 8.39 0.76 3.54
CA TYR A 188 7.74 0.98 2.25
C TYR A 188 6.25 0.61 2.27
N TYR A 189 5.89 -0.51 2.91
CA TYR A 189 4.48 -0.88 3.03
C TYR A 189 3.69 0.14 3.86
N SER A 190 4.30 0.77 4.87
CA SER A 190 3.66 1.80 5.68
C SER A 190 3.31 3.05 4.87
N LEU A 191 4.13 3.39 3.85
CA LEU A 191 3.87 4.52 2.95
C LEU A 191 2.55 4.40 2.18
N ARG A 192 2.00 3.19 2.04
CA ARG A 192 0.67 2.98 1.42
C ARG A 192 -0.41 3.85 2.07
N PHE A 193 -0.33 4.09 3.37
CA PHE A 193 -1.29 4.95 4.08
C PHE A 193 -1.29 6.41 3.60
N GLN A 194 -0.24 6.86 2.92
CA GLN A 194 -0.20 8.21 2.34
C GLN A 194 -1.33 8.43 1.33
N ILE A 195 -1.78 7.39 0.63
CA ILE A 195 -2.92 7.47 -0.28
C ILE A 195 -4.18 7.88 0.49
N GLU A 196 -4.43 7.28 1.66
CA GLU A 196 -5.60 7.58 2.49
C GLU A 196 -5.55 9.03 3.02
N PHE A 197 -4.37 9.49 3.42
CA PHE A 197 -4.16 10.89 3.84
C PHE A 197 -4.37 11.85 2.68
N ASN A 198 -3.86 11.54 1.48
CA ASN A 198 -4.03 12.40 0.30
C ASN A 198 -5.52 12.53 -0.07
N PHE A 199 -6.29 11.44 -0.06
CA PHE A 199 -7.74 11.49 -0.28
C PHE A 199 -8.46 12.29 0.80
N ARG A 200 -8.13 12.08 2.07
CA ARG A 200 -8.70 12.85 3.18
C ARG A 200 -8.42 14.35 3.00
N ASP A 201 -7.19 14.72 2.70
CA ASP A 201 -6.80 16.11 2.55
C ASP A 201 -7.42 16.75 1.30
N ALA A 202 -7.55 15.99 0.19
CA ALA A 202 -8.27 16.43 -0.99
C ALA A 202 -9.75 16.70 -0.70
N LYS A 203 -10.43 15.82 0.04
CA LYS A 203 -11.83 16.01 0.46
C LYS A 203 -11.96 17.17 1.43
N GLN A 204 -11.18 17.19 2.49
CA GLN A 204 -11.34 18.15 3.58
C GLN A 204 -10.93 19.57 3.19
N TYR A 205 -9.92 19.71 2.33
CA TYR A 205 -9.33 21.01 2.06
C TYR A 205 -9.46 21.50 0.62
N TRP A 206 -9.65 20.60 -0.34
CA TRP A 206 -9.55 20.95 -1.76
C TRP A 206 -10.81 20.64 -2.58
N GLY A 207 -11.91 20.31 -1.89
CA GLY A 207 -13.22 20.16 -2.52
C GLY A 207 -13.38 18.91 -3.38
N LEU A 208 -12.62 17.84 -3.11
CA LEU A 208 -12.88 16.55 -3.72
C LEU A 208 -14.25 16.07 -3.24
N GLU A 209 -15.15 15.78 -4.16
CA GLU A 209 -16.58 15.45 -3.95
C GLU A 209 -17.51 16.66 -3.67
N ASP A 210 -17.00 17.89 -3.56
CA ASP A 210 -17.82 19.10 -3.33
C ASP A 210 -18.19 19.82 -4.64
N PHE A 211 -17.95 19.23 -5.81
CA PHE A 211 -18.22 19.86 -7.09
C PHE A 211 -19.65 19.58 -7.57
N MET A 212 -20.31 20.62 -8.07
CA MET A 212 -21.69 20.55 -8.60
C MET A 212 -21.78 20.18 -10.09
N ASN A 213 -20.66 19.87 -10.72
CA ASN A 213 -20.61 19.53 -12.14
C ASN A 213 -21.19 18.14 -12.38
N VAL A 214 -21.92 17.98 -13.48
CA VAL A 214 -22.51 16.70 -13.90
C VAL A 214 -21.84 16.10 -15.15
N LYS A 215 -21.06 16.92 -15.89
CA LYS A 215 -20.36 16.44 -17.09
C LYS A 215 -19.09 15.71 -16.66
N GLU A 216 -18.86 14.51 -17.18
CA GLU A 216 -17.75 13.63 -16.85
C GLU A 216 -16.38 14.33 -16.91
N THR A 217 -16.10 15.08 -17.97
CA THR A 217 -14.84 15.82 -18.12
C THR A 217 -14.64 16.86 -17.01
N GLN A 218 -15.71 17.57 -16.64
CA GLN A 218 -15.62 18.61 -15.59
C GLN A 218 -15.41 17.96 -14.21
N VAL A 219 -16.13 16.86 -13.93
CA VAL A 219 -15.94 16.07 -12.70
C VAL A 219 -14.52 15.54 -12.62
N GLY A 220 -14.01 14.93 -13.71
CA GLY A 220 -12.64 14.43 -13.79
C GLY A 220 -11.60 15.52 -13.56
N ASN A 221 -11.77 16.70 -14.18
CA ASN A 221 -10.86 17.83 -14.00
C ASN A 221 -10.89 18.37 -12.56
N ALA A 222 -12.06 18.47 -11.94
CA ALA A 222 -12.22 18.91 -10.55
C ALA A 222 -11.54 17.92 -9.58
N ALA A 223 -11.75 16.61 -9.78
CA ALA A 223 -11.13 15.58 -8.97
C ALA A 223 -9.59 15.59 -9.10
N ASN A 224 -9.08 15.64 -10.34
CA ASN A 224 -7.65 15.73 -10.61
C ASN A 224 -7.02 16.99 -10.00
N PHE A 225 -7.71 18.14 -10.10
CA PHE A 225 -7.23 19.39 -9.51
C PHE A 225 -7.20 19.32 -7.98
N SER A 226 -8.21 18.73 -7.34
CA SER A 226 -8.22 18.54 -5.89
C SER A 226 -7.04 17.69 -5.41
N LEU A 227 -6.72 16.58 -6.10
CA LEU A 227 -5.57 15.74 -5.78
C LEU A 227 -4.24 16.45 -6.08
N PHE A 228 -4.15 17.18 -7.19
CA PHE A 228 -2.99 18.01 -7.51
C PHE A 228 -2.71 19.03 -6.40
N MET A 229 -3.74 19.68 -5.88
CA MET A 229 -3.62 20.70 -4.83
C MET A 229 -3.09 20.13 -3.51
N VAL A 230 -3.33 18.85 -3.19
CA VAL A 230 -2.68 18.20 -2.04
C VAL A 230 -1.17 18.20 -2.19
N THR A 231 -0.66 17.67 -3.32
CA THR A 231 0.79 17.62 -3.60
C THR A 231 1.38 19.02 -3.70
N PHE A 232 0.71 19.93 -4.40
CA PHE A 232 1.17 21.31 -4.58
C PHE A 232 1.28 22.06 -3.25
N SER A 233 0.31 21.90 -2.34
CA SER A 233 0.35 22.53 -1.02
C SER A 233 1.48 21.97 -0.15
N GLN A 234 1.79 20.67 -0.26
CA GLN A 234 2.94 20.08 0.43
C GLN A 234 4.26 20.68 -0.06
N ILE A 235 4.44 20.81 -1.38
CA ILE A 235 5.62 21.45 -1.98
C ILE A 235 5.74 22.91 -1.53
N LEU A 236 4.66 23.68 -1.57
CA LEU A 236 4.65 25.06 -1.09
C LEU A 236 5.04 25.14 0.38
N SER A 237 4.49 24.30 1.24
CA SER A 237 4.80 24.28 2.66
C SER A 237 6.29 24.01 2.95
N THR A 238 6.98 23.24 2.09
CA THR A 238 8.42 22.99 2.23
C THR A 238 9.30 24.11 1.71
N LYS A 239 8.82 24.89 0.71
CA LYS A 239 9.59 25.93 0.06
C LYS A 239 9.38 27.34 0.67
N MET A 240 8.23 27.57 1.29
CA MET A 240 7.94 28.86 1.91
C MET A 240 8.57 28.94 3.30
N GLU A 241 9.49 29.91 3.47
CA GLU A 241 9.98 30.30 4.80
C GLU A 241 8.79 30.75 5.64
N GLY A 242 8.73 30.37 6.91
CA GLY A 242 7.60 30.71 7.78
C GLY A 242 6.42 29.72 7.74
N VAL A 243 6.26 28.90 6.72
CA VAL A 243 5.22 27.85 6.64
C VAL A 243 5.79 26.45 6.95
N LYS A 244 7.10 26.33 7.12
CA LYS A 244 7.75 25.05 7.51
C LYS A 244 7.06 24.48 8.74
N LYS A 245 6.49 23.27 8.61
CA LYS A 245 5.65 22.58 9.60
C LYS A 245 4.22 23.17 9.81
N GLY A 246 3.77 24.10 8.98
CA GLY A 246 2.38 24.57 8.96
C GLY A 246 1.42 23.54 8.37
N SER A 247 0.14 23.68 8.71
CA SER A 247 -0.94 22.88 8.12
C SER A 247 -1.40 23.47 6.76
N ILE A 248 -2.17 22.70 5.99
CA ILE A 248 -2.85 23.20 4.78
C ILE A 248 -3.73 24.41 5.12
N LEU A 249 -4.32 24.44 6.33
CA LEU A 249 -5.13 25.57 6.79
C LEU A 249 -4.30 26.84 6.98
N ASP A 250 -3.08 26.74 7.54
CA ASP A 250 -2.17 27.87 7.66
C ASP A 250 -1.81 28.44 6.28
N LEU A 251 -1.48 27.56 5.32
CA LEU A 251 -1.22 27.96 3.94
C LEU A 251 -2.40 28.70 3.32
N LYS A 252 -3.62 28.14 3.45
CA LYS A 252 -4.86 28.80 2.94
C LYS A 252 -5.11 30.14 3.61
N THR A 253 -4.84 30.24 4.90
CA THR A 253 -5.02 31.48 5.66
C THR A 253 -4.06 32.55 5.17
N ILE A 254 -2.78 32.24 4.98
CA ILE A 254 -1.79 33.19 4.45
C ILE A 254 -2.19 33.72 3.06
N PHE A 255 -2.52 32.82 2.13
CA PHE A 255 -2.91 33.25 0.78
C PHE A 255 -4.23 34.04 0.76
N ARG A 256 -5.18 33.68 1.63
CA ARG A 256 -6.45 34.39 1.77
C ARG A 256 -6.24 35.79 2.36
N ALA A 257 -5.45 35.86 3.43
CA ALA A 257 -5.11 37.16 4.06
C ALA A 257 -4.42 38.09 3.07
N ARG A 258 -3.40 37.60 2.36
CA ARG A 258 -2.72 38.35 1.31
C ARG A 258 -3.69 38.86 0.23
N LYS A 259 -4.58 37.98 -0.26
CA LYS A 259 -5.59 38.38 -1.26
C LYS A 259 -6.49 39.50 -0.77
N TYR A 260 -6.96 39.47 0.47
CA TYR A 260 -7.83 40.52 1.00
C TYR A 260 -7.07 41.80 1.29
N THR A 261 -5.88 41.74 1.82
CA THR A 261 -5.01 42.91 2.05
C THR A 261 -4.74 43.65 0.73
N LEU A 262 -4.36 42.93 -0.33
CA LEU A 262 -4.17 43.53 -1.67
C LEU A 262 -5.46 44.17 -2.20
N ARG A 263 -6.63 43.58 -1.99
CA ARG A 263 -7.90 44.17 -2.41
C ARG A 263 -8.18 45.47 -1.68
N ILE A 264 -7.93 45.51 -0.38
CA ILE A 264 -8.09 46.74 0.43
C ILE A 264 -7.13 47.83 -0.05
N ILE A 265 -5.83 47.51 -0.25
CA ILE A 265 -4.84 48.47 -0.75
C ILE A 265 -5.25 49.04 -2.11
N ASN A 266 -5.65 48.18 -3.04
CA ASN A 266 -6.10 48.61 -4.37
C ASN A 266 -7.37 49.50 -4.30
N SER A 267 -8.28 49.25 -3.36
CA SER A 267 -9.47 50.09 -3.18
C SER A 267 -9.16 51.48 -2.62
N LEU A 268 -8.01 51.65 -1.98
CA LEU A 268 -7.54 52.94 -1.46
C LEU A 268 -6.83 53.80 -2.52
N GLY A 269 -6.76 53.35 -3.79
CA GLY A 269 -6.19 54.13 -4.90
C GLY A 269 -4.67 54.28 -4.83
N LYS A 270 -3.99 53.51 -4.01
CA LYS A 270 -2.52 53.48 -3.96
C LYS A 270 -1.98 52.37 -4.88
N ASN A 271 -0.81 52.59 -5.49
CA ASN A 271 -0.17 51.56 -6.32
C ASN A 271 0.15 50.34 -5.43
N ALA A 272 -0.49 49.24 -5.74
CA ALA A 272 -0.30 47.97 -4.97
C ALA A 272 1.14 47.42 -5.07
N GLU A 273 1.86 47.76 -6.14
CA GLU A 273 3.25 47.34 -6.38
C GLU A 273 4.22 47.86 -5.29
N ASP A 274 4.00 49.06 -4.76
CA ASP A 274 4.84 49.65 -3.71
C ASP A 274 4.70 48.90 -2.38
N PHE A 275 3.59 48.15 -2.18
CA PHE A 275 3.32 47.35 -0.97
C PHE A 275 3.61 45.87 -1.15
N LEU A 276 3.79 45.39 -2.38
CA LEU A 276 4.11 43.97 -2.64
C LEU A 276 5.53 43.60 -2.21
N ILE A 277 6.40 44.58 -2.10
CA ILE A 277 7.82 44.43 -1.68
C ILE A 277 7.91 44.42 -0.13
N ASP A 278 6.85 44.78 0.58
CA ASP A 278 6.88 44.93 2.02
C ASP A 278 6.59 43.61 2.74
N ASP A 279 7.60 43.12 3.46
CA ASP A 279 7.49 41.99 4.41
C ASP A 279 6.31 42.14 5.41
N SER A 280 5.86 43.41 5.62
CA SER A 280 4.74 43.73 6.51
C SER A 280 3.42 43.06 6.09
N ILE A 281 3.14 42.94 4.78
CA ILE A 281 1.94 42.25 4.28
C ILE A 281 2.02 40.75 4.58
N PHE A 282 3.21 40.19 4.40
CA PHE A 282 3.44 38.79 4.70
C PHE A 282 3.34 38.49 6.20
N GLN A 283 3.89 39.39 7.02
CA GLN A 283 3.78 39.31 8.49
C GLN A 283 2.34 39.48 8.96
N ALA A 284 1.60 40.44 8.39
CA ALA A 284 0.17 40.61 8.68
C ALA A 284 -0.66 39.37 8.29
N ALA A 285 -0.31 38.72 7.18
CA ALA A 285 -0.97 37.48 6.76
C ALA A 285 -0.71 36.30 7.71
N GLU A 286 0.38 36.31 8.46
CA GLU A 286 0.70 35.29 9.46
C GLU A 286 -0.18 35.37 10.73
N ILE A 287 -0.82 36.49 11.01
CA ILE A 287 -1.67 36.69 12.21
C ILE A 287 -2.80 35.65 12.31
N GLY A 288 -3.29 35.15 11.16
CA GLY A 288 -4.34 34.14 11.12
C GLY A 288 -3.87 32.69 11.16
N ARG A 289 -2.61 32.41 11.46
CA ARG A 289 -2.10 31.03 11.54
C ARG A 289 -2.70 30.29 12.73
N ILE A 290 -3.03 29.00 12.48
CA ILE A 290 -3.57 28.11 13.51
C ILE A 290 -2.44 27.55 14.38
N HIS A 291 -1.27 27.28 13.78
CA HIS A 291 -0.11 26.74 14.48
C HIS A 291 0.92 27.83 14.73
N ALA A 292 1.45 27.88 15.94
CA ALA A 292 2.50 28.82 16.31
C ALA A 292 3.74 28.70 15.42
N LYS A 293 4.41 29.85 15.17
CA LYS A 293 5.72 29.86 14.51
C LYS A 293 6.68 29.03 15.38
N VAL A 294 7.31 28.03 14.78
CA VAL A 294 8.40 27.31 15.47
C VAL A 294 9.61 28.23 15.39
N ALA A 295 10.08 28.67 16.54
CA ALA A 295 11.29 29.50 16.68
C ALA A 295 12.54 28.76 16.20
#